data_ff1a0c8e590f81a05b44cf36a2ada0c3
#
_entry.id   ff1a0c8e590f81a05b44cf36a2ada0c3
#
_cell.length_a   1.000
_cell.length_b   1.000
_cell.length_c   1.000
_cell.angle_alpha   90.00
_cell.angle_beta   90.00
_cell.angle_gamma   90.00
#
_symmetry.space_group_name_H-M   'P 1'
#
loop_
_entity.id
_entity.type
_entity.pdbx_description
1 polymer ?
#
loop_
_entity_poly.entity_id
_entity_poly.type
_entity_poly.pdbx_seq_one_letter_code
_entity_poly.pdbx_strand_id
1 'polypeptide(L)'
;MEQNTPKFRLRLNLFDAIVILAVLAVGALLLWVRLKPAVPVQAEPGTQDTVRYTVRFQRWAPGTGSLVTPGDQIADNVKNYEIGRVVSAQVVPTQQQVVDQENRRWAWAEVEGMEDVLVTIEAPCSVSEESITVGGGYELRVGVMAYLRGNGYMGSGPIVAIEQGVQG
;
A
#
# COMPACT_ATOMS: atom_id res chain seq x y z
N MET A 1 -56.07 -2.55 41.31
CA MET A 1 -55.06 -1.49 41.01
C MET A 1 -54.71 -1.57 39.55
N GLU A 2 -55.39 -0.78 38.74
CA GLU A 2 -55.13 -0.70 37.30
C GLU A 2 -53.95 0.24 37.06
N GLN A 3 -52.87 -0.26 36.50
CA GLN A 3 -51.75 0.55 36.08
C GLN A 3 -52.09 1.27 34.78
N ASN A 4 -52.34 2.55 34.87
CA ASN A 4 -52.61 3.44 33.76
C ASN A 4 -51.26 3.77 33.07
N THR A 5 -50.87 3.00 32.08
CA THR A 5 -49.68 3.29 31.26
C THR A 5 -49.98 4.47 30.33
N PRO A 6 -49.21 5.57 30.40
CA PRO A 6 -49.43 6.71 29.50
C PRO A 6 -49.15 6.31 28.03
N LYS A 7 -50.17 6.31 27.19
CA LYS A 7 -50.02 6.11 25.76
C LYS A 7 -49.39 7.35 25.14
N PHE A 8 -48.11 7.23 24.80
CA PHE A 8 -47.37 8.27 24.11
C PHE A 8 -47.96 8.45 22.71
N ARG A 9 -48.66 9.54 22.46
CA ARG A 9 -49.21 9.92 21.15
C ARG A 9 -48.25 10.89 20.50
N LEU A 10 -47.34 10.41 19.62
CA LEU A 10 -46.54 11.25 18.76
C LEU A 10 -47.49 11.98 17.78
N ARG A 11 -47.65 13.28 17.95
CA ARG A 11 -48.26 14.15 16.94
C ARG A 11 -47.14 14.62 16.00
N LEU A 12 -46.90 13.84 14.93
CA LEU A 12 -45.98 14.24 13.86
C LEU A 12 -46.64 15.40 13.08
N ASN A 13 -45.95 16.51 13.05
CA ASN A 13 -46.28 17.64 12.22
C ASN A 13 -45.71 17.39 10.80
N LEU A 14 -46.27 17.96 9.76
CA LEU A 14 -45.81 17.81 8.39
C LEU A 14 -44.30 18.14 8.24
N PHE A 15 -43.86 19.12 9.01
CA PHE A 15 -42.44 19.53 9.08
C PHE A 15 -41.57 18.40 9.67
N ASP A 16 -41.97 17.75 10.73
CA ASP A 16 -41.25 16.64 11.35
C ASP A 16 -41.13 15.45 10.41
N ALA A 17 -42.19 15.17 9.65
CA ALA A 17 -42.19 14.10 8.63
C ALA A 17 -41.18 14.39 7.50
N ILE A 18 -41.07 15.64 7.04
CA ILE A 18 -40.10 16.04 6.02
C ILE A 18 -38.68 15.91 6.55
N VAL A 19 -38.40 16.35 7.79
CA VAL A 19 -37.08 16.25 8.42
C VAL A 19 -36.66 14.79 8.60
N ILE A 20 -37.56 13.92 9.08
CA ILE A 20 -37.30 12.49 9.24
C ILE A 20 -36.99 11.85 7.89
N LEU A 21 -37.74 12.18 6.86
CA LEU A 21 -37.53 11.65 5.51
C LEU A 21 -36.19 12.11 4.92
N ALA A 22 -35.80 13.36 5.15
CA ALA A 22 -34.51 13.89 4.73
C ALA A 22 -33.35 13.17 5.45
N VAL A 23 -33.43 12.95 6.75
CA VAL A 23 -32.41 12.23 7.54
C VAL A 23 -32.29 10.78 7.08
N LEU A 24 -33.43 10.10 6.81
CA LEU A 24 -33.43 8.74 6.30
C LEU A 24 -32.82 8.66 4.90
N ALA A 25 -33.11 9.64 4.03
CA ALA A 25 -32.53 9.68 2.67
C ALA A 25 -31.00 9.87 2.71
N VAL A 26 -30.50 10.79 3.56
CA VAL A 26 -29.06 10.99 3.75
C VAL A 26 -28.42 9.76 4.37
N GLY A 27 -29.06 9.13 5.37
CA GLY A 27 -28.57 7.89 5.98
C GLY A 27 -28.50 6.74 4.96
N ALA A 28 -29.51 6.58 4.13
CA ALA A 28 -29.53 5.57 3.05
C ALA A 28 -28.46 5.84 2.01
N LEU A 29 -28.22 7.13 1.65
CA LEU A 29 -27.15 7.51 0.70
C LEU A 29 -25.77 7.19 1.26
N LEU A 30 -25.51 7.49 2.53
CA LEU A 30 -24.24 7.19 3.19
C LEU A 30 -24.01 5.67 3.34
N LEU A 31 -25.05 4.92 3.66
CA LEU A 31 -25.01 3.46 3.68
C LEU A 31 -24.75 2.90 2.27
N TRP A 32 -25.39 3.43 1.26
CA TRP A 32 -25.20 2.99 -0.13
C TRP A 32 -23.76 3.28 -0.63
N VAL A 33 -23.19 4.44 -0.28
CA VAL A 33 -21.77 4.78 -0.59
C VAL A 33 -20.81 3.85 0.14
N ARG A 34 -21.10 3.46 1.40
CA ARG A 34 -20.27 2.53 2.16
C ARG A 34 -20.41 1.07 1.76
N LEU A 35 -21.61 0.67 1.30
CA LEU A 35 -21.90 -0.70 0.86
C LEU A 35 -21.61 -0.93 -0.62
N LYS A 36 -21.27 0.12 -1.39
CA LYS A 36 -20.72 -0.12 -2.73
C LYS A 36 -19.44 -0.93 -2.55
N PRO A 37 -19.41 -2.21 -3.01
CA PRO A 37 -18.12 -2.88 -3.13
C PRO A 37 -17.25 -1.93 -3.96
N ALA A 38 -16.00 -1.69 -3.51
CA ALA A 38 -15.03 -1.02 -4.35
C ALA A 38 -15.12 -1.72 -5.70
N VAL A 39 -15.61 -1.02 -6.71
CA VAL A 39 -15.65 -1.57 -8.06
C VAL A 39 -14.20 -1.91 -8.32
N PRO A 40 -13.82 -3.19 -8.48
CA PRO A 40 -12.50 -3.47 -8.98
C PRO A 40 -12.45 -2.65 -10.27
N VAL A 41 -11.51 -1.73 -10.38
CA VAL A 41 -11.21 -1.08 -11.65
C VAL A 41 -10.92 -2.25 -12.56
N GLN A 42 -11.93 -2.63 -13.37
CA GLN A 42 -11.72 -3.58 -14.43
C GLN A 42 -10.70 -2.89 -15.32
N ALA A 43 -9.45 -3.31 -15.16
CA ALA A 43 -8.45 -3.06 -16.15
C ALA A 43 -9.11 -3.51 -17.47
N GLU A 44 -9.26 -2.58 -18.41
CA GLU A 44 -9.59 -2.94 -19.78
C GLU A 44 -8.73 -4.16 -20.14
N PRO A 45 -9.20 -5.09 -20.99
CA PRO A 45 -8.42 -6.23 -21.42
C PRO A 45 -7.29 -5.74 -22.34
N GLY A 46 -6.39 -4.94 -21.80
CA GLY A 46 -5.07 -4.69 -22.27
C GLY A 46 -4.18 -5.79 -21.71
N THR A 47 -3.29 -6.28 -22.48
CA THR A 47 -2.22 -7.22 -22.15
C THR A 47 -1.85 -7.06 -20.68
N GLN A 48 -2.10 -8.12 -19.88
CA GLN A 48 -1.62 -8.14 -18.49
C GLN A 48 -0.10 -8.23 -18.58
N ASP A 49 0.54 -7.08 -18.63
CA ASP A 49 1.99 -7.00 -18.58
C ASP A 49 2.42 -7.30 -17.14
N THR A 50 3.54 -7.96 -17.04
CA THR A 50 4.19 -8.21 -15.75
C THR A 50 5.30 -7.19 -15.56
N VAL A 51 5.36 -6.59 -14.37
CA VAL A 51 6.42 -5.68 -13.97
C VAL A 51 7.25 -6.30 -12.87
N ARG A 52 8.56 -6.14 -12.94
CA ARG A 52 9.49 -6.34 -11.82
C ARG A 52 9.96 -4.99 -11.32
N TYR A 53 9.96 -4.81 -10.02
CA TYR A 53 10.48 -3.61 -9.41
C TYR A 53 11.24 -3.97 -8.14
N THR A 54 12.26 -3.17 -7.83
CA THR A 54 13.12 -3.40 -6.67
C THR A 54 12.93 -2.28 -5.66
N VAL A 55 12.64 -2.66 -4.42
CA VAL A 55 12.57 -1.75 -3.27
C VAL A 55 13.76 -1.99 -2.38
N ARG A 56 14.42 -0.93 -1.95
CA ARG A 56 15.53 -0.99 -1.01
C ARG A 56 15.02 -0.74 0.41
N PHE A 57 14.73 -1.79 1.17
CA PHE A 57 14.46 -1.65 2.60
C PHE A 57 15.71 -1.20 3.31
N GLN A 58 15.60 -0.16 4.12
CA GLN A 58 16.75 0.53 4.68
C GLN A 58 16.88 0.32 6.17
N ARG A 59 18.13 0.20 6.63
CA ARG A 59 18.55 0.23 8.05
C ARG A 59 17.88 -0.84 8.90
N TRP A 60 17.92 -2.05 8.45
CA TRP A 60 17.48 -3.20 9.22
C TRP A 60 18.57 -3.66 10.18
N ALA A 61 18.16 -4.31 11.29
CA ALA A 61 19.11 -4.96 12.18
C ALA A 61 19.78 -6.15 11.47
N PRO A 62 21.07 -6.41 11.73
CA PRO A 62 21.79 -7.47 11.06
C PRO A 62 21.11 -8.83 11.22
N GLY A 63 21.04 -9.58 10.12
CA GLY A 63 20.41 -10.90 10.05
C GLY A 63 18.89 -10.88 9.86
N THR A 64 18.23 -9.73 10.00
CA THR A 64 16.77 -9.65 9.80
C THR A 64 16.36 -9.67 8.33
N GLY A 65 17.26 -9.31 7.42
CA GLY A 65 17.01 -9.39 5.98
C GLY A 65 16.72 -10.80 5.47
N SER A 66 17.18 -11.82 6.19
CA SER A 66 16.87 -13.23 5.89
C SER A 66 15.39 -13.60 6.08
N LEU A 67 14.59 -12.76 6.72
CA LEU A 67 13.14 -12.94 6.86
C LEU A 67 12.40 -12.75 5.53
N VAL A 68 12.99 -11.99 4.60
CA VAL A 68 12.41 -11.78 3.27
C VAL A 68 12.76 -12.97 2.39
N THR A 69 11.76 -13.76 2.02
CA THR A 69 11.97 -14.97 1.24
C THR A 69 11.30 -14.89 -0.13
N PRO A 70 11.94 -15.46 -1.18
CA PRO A 70 11.27 -15.60 -2.47
C PRO A 70 9.95 -16.35 -2.34
N GLY A 71 8.91 -15.84 -2.97
CA GLY A 71 7.55 -16.37 -2.88
C GLY A 71 6.64 -15.63 -1.91
N ASP A 72 7.18 -14.78 -1.02
CA ASP A 72 6.38 -14.00 -0.08
C ASP A 72 5.43 -13.06 -0.82
N GLN A 73 4.18 -13.04 -0.37
CA GLN A 73 3.19 -12.08 -0.85
C GLN A 73 3.42 -10.73 -0.17
N ILE A 74 3.49 -9.68 -0.98
CA ILE A 74 3.72 -8.32 -0.51
C ILE A 74 2.48 -7.47 -0.66
N ALA A 75 2.18 -6.71 0.38
CA ALA A 75 1.11 -5.72 0.36
C ALA A 75 1.63 -4.34 0.79
N ASP A 76 1.02 -3.30 0.23
CA ASP A 76 1.22 -1.92 0.72
C ASP A 76 0.60 -1.77 2.10
N ASN A 77 1.36 -1.22 3.03
CA ASN A 77 0.93 -1.08 4.43
C ASN A 77 -0.04 0.09 4.66
N VAL A 78 -0.16 1.02 3.70
CA VAL A 78 -0.99 2.22 3.85
C VAL A 78 -2.41 1.98 3.35
N LYS A 79 -2.56 1.46 2.13
CA LYS A 79 -3.85 1.24 1.46
C LYS A 79 -4.23 -0.23 1.34
N ASN A 80 -3.34 -1.13 1.79
CA ASN A 80 -3.56 -2.57 1.79
C ASN A 80 -3.72 -3.19 0.38
N TYR A 81 -3.09 -2.60 -0.63
CA TYR A 81 -3.03 -3.19 -1.96
C TYR A 81 -2.10 -4.41 -1.96
N GLU A 82 -2.51 -5.49 -2.60
CA GLU A 82 -1.64 -6.61 -2.90
C GLU A 82 -0.79 -6.24 -4.12
N ILE A 83 0.49 -5.99 -3.90
CA ILE A 83 1.37 -5.37 -4.90
C ILE A 83 2.38 -6.33 -5.50
N GLY A 84 2.23 -7.62 -5.26
CA GLY A 84 2.99 -8.67 -5.92
C GLY A 84 3.67 -9.65 -4.99
N ARG A 85 4.60 -10.39 -5.55
CA ARG A 85 5.33 -11.47 -4.87
C ARG A 85 6.83 -11.24 -4.96
N VAL A 86 7.55 -11.55 -3.89
CA VAL A 86 9.02 -11.51 -3.88
C VAL A 86 9.58 -12.54 -4.85
N VAL A 87 10.43 -12.09 -5.76
CA VAL A 87 11.21 -12.93 -6.69
C VAL A 87 12.60 -13.19 -6.12
N SER A 88 13.22 -12.14 -5.56
CA SER A 88 14.53 -12.25 -4.91
C SER A 88 14.68 -11.23 -3.82
N ALA A 89 15.53 -11.55 -2.84
CA ALA A 89 15.97 -10.64 -1.80
C ALA A 89 17.49 -10.73 -1.67
N GLN A 90 18.16 -9.59 -1.62
CA GLN A 90 19.61 -9.50 -1.45
C GLN A 90 19.91 -8.58 -0.30
N VAL A 91 20.63 -9.10 0.70
CA VAL A 91 21.13 -8.32 1.84
C VAL A 91 22.42 -7.65 1.44
N VAL A 92 22.52 -6.34 1.69
CA VAL A 92 23.72 -5.53 1.43
C VAL A 92 24.02 -4.66 2.64
N PRO A 93 25.29 -4.29 2.88
CA PRO A 93 25.61 -3.35 3.94
C PRO A 93 24.89 -2.01 3.72
N THR A 94 24.37 -1.42 4.80
CA THR A 94 23.83 -0.06 4.73
C THR A 94 24.98 0.91 4.48
N GLN A 95 24.83 1.78 3.49
CA GLN A 95 25.80 2.82 3.18
C GLN A 95 25.20 4.20 3.37
N GLN A 96 26.04 5.12 3.88
CA GLN A 96 25.70 6.55 3.98
C GLN A 96 26.84 7.43 3.48
N GLN A 97 26.49 8.62 3.03
CA GLN A 97 27.47 9.62 2.68
C GLN A 97 28.06 10.23 3.94
N VAL A 98 29.38 10.24 4.01
CA VAL A 98 30.16 10.86 5.09
C VAL A 98 31.17 11.86 4.49
N VAL A 99 31.56 12.83 5.28
CA VAL A 99 32.64 13.73 4.89
C VAL A 99 33.97 13.07 5.21
N ASP A 100 34.73 12.74 4.19
CA ASP A 100 36.13 12.35 4.31
C ASP A 100 36.96 13.62 4.61
N GLN A 101 37.31 13.80 5.89
CA GLN A 101 37.99 15.00 6.34
C GLN A 101 39.46 15.11 5.81
N GLU A 102 40.06 13.95 5.55
CA GLU A 102 41.45 13.87 5.06
C GLU A 102 41.55 14.35 3.60
N ASN A 103 40.61 13.92 2.75
CA ASN A 103 40.57 14.28 1.33
C ASN A 103 39.58 15.40 1.01
N ARG A 104 38.88 15.98 2.00
CA ARG A 104 37.91 17.05 1.89
C ARG A 104 36.81 16.77 0.81
N ARG A 105 36.32 15.54 0.75
CA ARG A 105 35.32 15.10 -0.21
C ARG A 105 34.24 14.24 0.46
N TRP A 106 33.13 14.11 -0.20
CA TRP A 106 32.11 13.15 0.18
C TRP A 106 32.54 11.74 -0.22
N ALA A 107 32.40 10.79 0.68
CA ALA A 107 32.65 9.38 0.45
C ALA A 107 31.46 8.56 0.94
N TRP A 108 31.30 7.37 0.39
CA TRP A 108 30.36 6.39 0.91
C TRP A 108 31.05 5.54 1.95
N ALA A 109 30.42 5.40 3.11
CA ALA A 109 30.90 4.52 4.18
C ALA A 109 29.78 3.58 4.63
N GLU A 110 30.16 2.38 5.02
CA GLU A 110 29.26 1.39 5.59
C GLU A 110 28.85 1.81 7.01
N VAL A 111 27.59 1.59 7.34
CA VAL A 111 27.06 1.81 8.68
C VAL A 111 27.14 0.50 9.45
N GLU A 112 28.02 0.46 10.44
CA GLU A 112 28.21 -0.72 11.27
C GLU A 112 26.90 -1.10 12.00
N GLY A 113 26.58 -2.40 12.02
CA GLY A 113 25.40 -2.90 12.70
C GLY A 113 24.08 -2.61 11.98
N MET A 114 24.12 -2.28 10.68
CA MET A 114 22.92 -2.09 9.86
C MET A 114 23.08 -2.75 8.49
N GLU A 115 21.95 -3.29 7.99
CA GLU A 115 21.87 -3.85 6.65
C GLU A 115 20.68 -3.26 5.87
N ASP A 116 20.81 -3.21 4.57
CA ASP A 116 19.71 -2.91 3.66
C ASP A 116 19.33 -4.20 2.92
N VAL A 117 18.06 -4.30 2.54
CA VAL A 117 17.58 -5.44 1.75
C VAL A 117 17.02 -4.94 0.43
N LEU A 118 17.62 -5.38 -0.67
CA LEU A 118 17.10 -5.15 -2.01
C LEU A 118 16.07 -6.25 -2.31
N VAL A 119 14.80 -5.89 -2.32
CA VAL A 119 13.69 -6.81 -2.54
C VAL A 119 13.14 -6.58 -3.93
N THR A 120 13.30 -7.58 -4.80
CA THR A 120 12.70 -7.57 -6.14
C THR A 120 11.34 -8.25 -6.09
N ILE A 121 10.33 -7.54 -6.53
CA ILE A 121 8.92 -7.94 -6.50
C ILE A 121 8.41 -8.02 -7.92
N GLU A 122 7.66 -9.06 -8.23
CA GLU A 122 6.97 -9.25 -9.49
C GLU A 122 5.46 -9.14 -9.29
N ALA A 123 4.79 -8.40 -10.16
CA ALA A 123 3.35 -8.21 -10.10
C ALA A 123 2.73 -8.05 -11.49
N PRO A 124 1.47 -8.49 -11.67
CA PRO A 124 0.68 -8.06 -12.82
C PRO A 124 0.44 -6.55 -12.72
N CYS A 125 0.57 -5.86 -13.84
CA CYS A 125 0.45 -4.41 -13.88
C CYS A 125 -0.51 -3.94 -14.98
N SER A 126 -0.99 -2.73 -14.80
CA SER A 126 -1.63 -1.95 -15.85
C SER A 126 -0.71 -0.81 -16.22
N VAL A 127 -0.38 -0.71 -17.50
CA VAL A 127 0.49 0.33 -18.04
C VAL A 127 -0.35 1.34 -18.78
N SER A 128 -0.19 2.61 -18.44
CA SER A 128 -0.73 3.75 -19.18
C SER A 128 0.41 4.64 -19.67
N GLU A 129 0.10 5.66 -20.49
CA GLU A 129 1.12 6.60 -20.97
C GLU A 129 1.86 7.34 -19.85
N GLU A 130 1.22 7.51 -18.69
CA GLU A 130 1.76 8.32 -17.59
C GLU A 130 2.17 7.50 -16.37
N SER A 131 1.72 6.24 -16.23
CA SER A 131 1.91 5.48 -14.98
C SER A 131 1.87 3.97 -15.18
N ILE A 132 2.56 3.28 -14.29
CA ILE A 132 2.49 1.83 -14.08
C ILE A 132 1.82 1.60 -12.74
N THR A 133 0.74 0.84 -12.74
CA THR A 133 0.00 0.52 -11.51
C THR A 133 -0.07 -0.96 -11.25
N VAL A 134 0.06 -1.36 -9.99
CA VAL A 134 -0.07 -2.74 -9.52
C VAL A 134 -1.14 -2.82 -8.42
N GLY A 135 -1.65 -4.01 -8.15
CA GLY A 135 -2.61 -4.24 -7.06
C GLY A 135 -3.90 -3.42 -7.15
N GLY A 136 -4.27 -2.97 -8.36
CA GLY A 136 -5.50 -2.21 -8.59
C GLY A 136 -5.44 -0.72 -8.21
N GLY A 137 -4.25 -0.15 -7.98
CA GLY A 137 -4.16 1.28 -7.70
C GLY A 137 -2.89 1.76 -7.01
N TYR A 138 -1.90 0.89 -6.82
CA TYR A 138 -0.59 1.28 -6.33
C TYR A 138 0.31 1.69 -7.49
N GLU A 139 0.63 2.97 -7.58
CA GLU A 139 1.45 3.52 -8.64
C GLU A 139 2.94 3.32 -8.36
N LEU A 140 3.67 2.76 -9.34
CA LEU A 140 5.10 2.54 -9.27
C LEU A 140 5.87 3.71 -9.87
N ARG A 141 6.78 4.30 -9.09
CA ARG A 141 7.72 5.34 -9.57
C ARG A 141 9.07 5.16 -8.87
N VAL A 142 10.15 5.18 -9.62
CA VAL A 142 11.51 5.16 -9.05
C VAL A 142 11.71 6.40 -8.16
N GLY A 143 12.29 6.19 -6.99
CA GLY A 143 12.53 7.24 -5.98
C GLY A 143 11.40 7.44 -4.97
N VAL A 144 10.20 6.91 -5.22
CA VAL A 144 9.09 6.98 -4.27
C VAL A 144 9.33 6.01 -3.12
N MET A 145 9.04 6.45 -1.88
CA MET A 145 9.10 5.61 -0.69
C MET A 145 7.93 4.64 -0.65
N ALA A 146 8.24 3.37 -0.58
CA ALA A 146 7.28 2.28 -0.41
C ALA A 146 7.28 1.82 1.05
N TYR A 147 6.10 1.58 1.60
CA TYR A 147 5.88 1.04 2.94
C TYR A 147 5.20 -0.31 2.79
N LEU A 148 5.98 -1.38 2.83
CA LEU A 148 5.56 -2.71 2.44
C LEU A 148 5.56 -3.66 3.62
N ARG A 149 4.64 -4.60 3.59
CA ARG A 149 4.58 -5.71 4.55
C ARG A 149 4.57 -7.04 3.82
N GLY A 150 5.31 -7.98 4.37
CA GLY A 150 5.31 -9.39 4.01
C GLY A 150 4.84 -10.25 5.17
N ASN A 151 5.14 -11.52 5.08
CA ASN A 151 4.78 -12.48 6.13
C ASN A 151 5.77 -12.39 7.31
N GLY A 152 5.35 -11.72 8.39
CA GLY A 152 6.14 -11.59 9.61
C GLY A 152 7.16 -10.43 9.60
N TYR A 153 7.16 -9.59 8.58
CA TYR A 153 8.04 -8.42 8.52
C TYR A 153 7.36 -7.22 7.86
N MET A 154 7.90 -6.06 8.12
CA MET A 154 7.54 -4.81 7.46
C MET A 154 8.80 -4.03 7.14
N GLY A 155 8.88 -3.50 5.93
CA GLY A 155 10.01 -2.71 5.48
C GLY A 155 9.57 -1.43 4.78
N SER A 156 10.46 -0.45 4.77
CA SER A 156 10.24 0.78 4.00
C SER A 156 11.53 1.18 3.30
N GLY A 157 11.36 1.82 2.15
CA GLY A 157 12.46 2.33 1.36
C GLY A 157 12.04 2.77 -0.03
N PRO A 158 12.96 3.41 -0.77
CA PRO A 158 12.67 3.86 -2.12
C PRO A 158 12.57 2.69 -3.09
N ILE A 159 11.70 2.84 -4.10
CA ILE A 159 11.75 2.03 -5.31
C ILE A 159 13.01 2.45 -6.07
N VAL A 160 13.93 1.52 -6.30
CA VAL A 160 15.23 1.82 -6.93
C VAL A 160 15.32 1.39 -8.39
N ALA A 161 14.47 0.46 -8.83
CA ALA A 161 14.40 0.00 -10.22
C ALA A 161 12.99 -0.46 -10.58
N ILE A 162 12.63 -0.31 -11.85
CA ILE A 162 11.39 -0.82 -12.45
C ILE A 162 11.76 -1.39 -13.82
N GLU A 163 11.40 -2.65 -14.07
CA GLU A 163 11.62 -3.38 -15.31
C GLU A 163 10.28 -3.86 -15.85
N GLN A 164 9.92 -3.41 -17.07
CA GLN A 164 8.68 -3.78 -17.75
C GLN A 164 8.92 -4.94 -18.73
N GLY A 165 7.85 -5.70 -19.02
CA GLY A 165 7.87 -6.71 -20.09
C GLY A 165 8.72 -7.93 -19.76
N VAL A 166 8.86 -8.30 -18.52
CA VAL A 166 9.53 -9.54 -18.12
C VAL A 166 8.62 -10.71 -18.48
N GLN A 167 8.90 -11.32 -19.64
CA GLN A 167 8.30 -12.61 -19.97
C GLN A 167 8.96 -13.67 -19.08
N GLY A 168 8.16 -14.29 -18.21
CA GLY A 168 8.56 -15.41 -17.38
C GLY A 168 8.68 -16.72 -18.16
#